data_36223737019b6866cab69de4db28aff2
#
_entry.id   36223737019b6866cab69de4db28aff2
#
_cell.length_a   1.000
_cell.length_b   1.000
_cell.length_c   1.000
_cell.angle_alpha   90.00
_cell.angle_beta   90.00
_cell.angle_gamma   90.00
#
_symmetry.space_group_name_H-M   'P 1'
#
loop_
_entity.id
_entity.type
_entity.pdbx_description
1 polymer ?
#
loop_
_entity_poly.entity_id
_entity_poly.type
_entity_poly.pdbx_seq_one_letter_code
_entity_poly.pdbx_strand_id
1 'polypeptide(L)'
;MKKLINIQDVFQNLNKKIWQRSLVSCSAIAILGASVTLPVLVNNQAAIAQQTSQKQINQERSQPLQAMQVGDLNFPFWIWVIGGVVVMFIFLPQLGWILGLIVVGEREVGIVVKKFSLRGDLPTGQLVALNGEAGYQADTLSPGWHFSYFPWQYGIRKESVIVIPQGEIGLIIANDGKSIPPDRILGKTIPCDNFQNAREFLLGGGEKGRQLGLMTAGTYRINTALFTIVTSANAAQNGMSPAELKLYSVATEKVGIVTALDGIPIEAGAIAGAIIPEHDNFQNAQLFIKGGGLRGLQEQVILSG
;
A
#
# COMPACT_ATOMS: atom_id res chain seq x y z
N MET A 1 -9.70 -9.42 34.73
CA MET A 1 -9.82 -10.61 33.87
C MET A 1 -9.59 -10.19 32.43
N LYS A 2 -8.38 -10.42 31.86
CA LYS A 2 -8.06 -10.13 30.47
C LYS A 2 -8.47 -11.34 29.62
N LYS A 3 -9.41 -11.12 28.69
CA LYS A 3 -9.87 -12.15 27.76
C LYS A 3 -8.78 -12.33 26.67
N LEU A 4 -8.08 -13.44 26.70
CA LEU A 4 -7.13 -13.83 25.66
C LEU A 4 -7.93 -14.08 24.37
N ILE A 5 -7.66 -13.27 23.36
CA ILE A 5 -8.21 -13.47 22.01
C ILE A 5 -7.40 -14.59 21.38
N ASN A 6 -8.04 -15.69 21.07
CA ASN A 6 -7.43 -16.85 20.43
C ASN A 6 -7.16 -16.51 18.96
N ILE A 7 -5.88 -16.47 18.59
CA ILE A 7 -5.40 -16.12 17.24
C ILE A 7 -5.95 -17.09 16.18
N GLN A 8 -6.28 -18.32 16.53
CA GLN A 8 -6.89 -19.30 15.62
C GLN A 8 -8.29 -18.89 15.14
N ASP A 9 -9.10 -18.24 15.99
CA ASP A 9 -10.43 -17.78 15.60
C ASP A 9 -10.40 -16.60 14.62
N VAL A 10 -9.35 -15.78 14.69
CA VAL A 10 -9.13 -14.68 13.75
C VAL A 10 -8.72 -15.22 12.36
N PHE A 11 -7.87 -16.24 12.33
CA PHE A 11 -7.44 -16.87 11.07
C PHE A 11 -8.57 -17.64 10.37
N GLN A 12 -9.44 -18.31 11.12
CA GLN A 12 -10.58 -19.02 10.55
C GLN A 12 -11.62 -18.04 9.94
N ASN A 13 -11.84 -16.89 10.57
CA ASN A 13 -12.76 -15.88 10.04
C ASN A 13 -12.20 -15.13 8.81
N LEU A 14 -10.91 -14.91 8.75
CA LEU A 14 -10.25 -14.33 7.55
C LEU A 14 -10.32 -15.28 6.35
N ASN A 15 -10.08 -16.57 6.56
CA ASN A 15 -10.13 -17.57 5.49
C ASN A 15 -11.55 -17.74 4.93
N LYS A 16 -12.58 -17.67 5.77
CA LYS A 16 -13.99 -17.75 5.35
C LYS A 16 -14.42 -16.53 4.50
N LYS A 17 -13.89 -15.35 4.80
CA LYS A 17 -14.18 -14.11 4.06
C LYS A 17 -13.47 -14.04 2.70
N ILE A 18 -12.30 -14.66 2.58
CA ILE A 18 -11.54 -14.76 1.32
C ILE A 18 -12.21 -15.79 0.40
N TRP A 19 -12.67 -16.94 0.93
CA TRP A 19 -13.37 -17.96 0.16
C TRP A 19 -14.73 -17.50 -0.39
N GLN A 20 -15.48 -16.68 0.35
CA GLN A 20 -16.76 -16.15 -0.13
C GLN A 20 -16.59 -15.10 -1.25
N ARG A 21 -15.47 -14.39 -1.31
CA ARG A 21 -15.21 -13.44 -2.43
C ARG A 21 -14.69 -14.11 -3.70
N SER A 22 -14.06 -15.27 -3.61
CA SER A 22 -13.60 -16.02 -4.78
C SER A 22 -14.71 -16.87 -5.43
N LEU A 23 -15.77 -17.26 -4.69
CA LEU A 23 -16.89 -18.01 -5.23
C LEU A 23 -17.86 -17.17 -6.07
N VAL A 24 -17.91 -15.84 -5.86
CA VAL A 24 -18.78 -14.95 -6.66
C VAL A 24 -18.18 -14.62 -8.03
N SER A 25 -16.86 -14.74 -8.22
CA SER A 25 -16.23 -14.53 -9.53
C SER A 25 -16.13 -15.76 -10.41
N CYS A 26 -16.28 -16.98 -9.85
CA CYS A 26 -16.27 -18.23 -10.64
C CYS A 26 -17.65 -18.63 -11.20
N SER A 27 -18.76 -18.11 -10.69
CA SER A 27 -20.10 -18.47 -11.16
C SER A 27 -20.52 -17.79 -12.45
N ALA A 28 -19.78 -16.79 -12.94
CA ALA A 28 -20.08 -16.08 -14.19
C ALA A 28 -19.45 -16.72 -15.46
N ILE A 29 -18.54 -17.69 -15.30
CA ILE A 29 -17.83 -18.33 -16.44
C ILE A 29 -18.42 -19.69 -16.80
N ALA A 30 -19.28 -20.27 -15.95
CA ALA A 30 -19.82 -21.62 -16.14
C ALA A 30 -21.08 -21.71 -17.04
N ILE A 31 -21.59 -20.61 -17.60
CA ILE A 31 -22.85 -20.60 -18.37
C ILE A 31 -22.63 -20.69 -19.90
N LEU A 32 -21.41 -20.62 -20.40
CA LEU A 32 -21.13 -20.66 -21.85
C LEU A 32 -20.49 -21.97 -22.35
N GLY A 33 -20.43 -23.03 -21.54
CA GLY A 33 -19.76 -24.28 -21.89
C GLY A 33 -20.61 -25.54 -21.82
N ALA A 34 -21.94 -25.47 -21.67
CA ALA A 34 -22.80 -26.64 -21.62
C ALA A 34 -23.56 -26.83 -22.93
N SER A 35 -22.89 -27.32 -23.95
CA SER A 35 -23.57 -27.99 -25.09
C SER A 35 -23.00 -29.37 -25.27
N VAL A 36 -23.89 -30.36 -25.03
CA VAL A 36 -23.99 -31.65 -25.67
C VAL A 36 -22.98 -32.73 -25.29
N THR A 37 -23.39 -33.60 -24.36
CA THR A 37 -23.29 -35.06 -24.56
C THR A 37 -24.44 -35.72 -23.83
N LEU A 38 -25.43 -36.22 -24.58
CA LEU A 38 -26.42 -37.16 -24.10
C LEU A 38 -25.81 -38.58 -24.08
N PRO A 39 -25.92 -39.34 -22.99
CA PRO A 39 -25.57 -40.75 -23.00
C PRO A 39 -26.69 -41.57 -23.63
N VAL A 40 -26.33 -42.35 -24.65
CA VAL A 40 -27.17 -43.41 -25.21
C VAL A 40 -27.24 -44.54 -24.17
N LEU A 41 -28.38 -44.67 -23.50
CA LEU A 41 -28.72 -45.87 -22.75
C LEU A 41 -29.28 -46.92 -23.71
N VAL A 42 -28.44 -47.89 -24.02
CA VAL A 42 -28.85 -49.12 -24.65
C VAL A 42 -29.51 -49.98 -23.58
N ASN A 43 -30.82 -50.18 -23.65
CA ASN A 43 -31.53 -51.17 -22.85
C ASN A 43 -31.87 -52.39 -23.73
N ASN A 44 -31.16 -53.49 -23.49
CA ASN A 44 -31.43 -54.79 -24.03
C ASN A 44 -32.62 -55.39 -23.30
N GLN A 45 -33.78 -55.48 -23.95
CA GLN A 45 -34.77 -56.54 -23.72
C GLN A 45 -35.37 -56.93 -25.03
N ALA A 46 -34.82 -57.91 -25.55
CA ALA A 46 -35.16 -59.27 -25.92
C ALA A 46 -36.48 -59.44 -26.69
N ALA A 47 -36.31 -59.75 -27.93
CA ALA A 47 -36.77 -61.00 -28.51
C ALA A 47 -38.07 -61.63 -27.89
N ILE A 48 -39.21 -61.37 -28.48
CA ILE A 48 -40.36 -62.24 -28.78
C ILE A 48 -41.46 -61.30 -29.32
N ALA A 49 -41.48 -61.08 -30.60
CA ALA A 49 -42.62 -60.73 -31.47
C ALA A 49 -42.15 -60.45 -32.90
N GLN A 50 -41.37 -61.37 -33.43
CA GLN A 50 -41.10 -61.38 -34.85
C GLN A 50 -42.15 -62.21 -35.47
N GLN A 51 -43.09 -61.59 -36.15
CA GLN A 51 -43.67 -62.10 -37.46
C GLN A 51 -44.84 -61.28 -37.98
N THR A 52 -45.36 -60.26 -37.33
CA THR A 52 -46.56 -59.58 -37.88
C THR A 52 -46.32 -58.10 -38.27
N SER A 53 -45.11 -57.61 -38.19
CA SER A 53 -44.79 -56.18 -38.44
C SER A 53 -43.92 -55.90 -39.68
N GLN A 54 -43.52 -56.87 -40.44
CA GLN A 54 -42.63 -56.60 -41.58
C GLN A 54 -43.35 -55.94 -42.80
N LYS A 55 -44.63 -55.79 -42.80
CA LYS A 55 -45.37 -55.19 -43.93
C LYS A 55 -45.68 -53.70 -43.67
N GLN A 56 -45.64 -53.20 -42.41
CA GLN A 56 -45.83 -51.83 -42.09
C GLN A 56 -44.49 -51.04 -41.96
N ILE A 57 -43.42 -51.78 -41.73
CA ILE A 57 -42.08 -51.10 -41.53
C ILE A 57 -41.47 -50.63 -42.86
N ASN A 58 -41.87 -51.19 -43.98
CA ASN A 58 -41.32 -50.78 -45.29
C ASN A 58 -42.00 -49.55 -45.89
N GLN A 59 -43.11 -49.05 -45.30
CA GLN A 59 -43.80 -47.88 -45.79
C GLN A 59 -43.44 -46.63 -44.97
N GLU A 60 -42.89 -46.79 -43.74
CA GLU A 60 -42.42 -45.70 -42.91
C GLU A 60 -40.94 -45.42 -43.12
N ARG A 61 -40.18 -46.21 -43.85
CA ARG A 61 -38.73 -46.07 -44.06
C ARG A 61 -38.33 -45.12 -45.20
N SER A 62 -39.29 -44.46 -45.82
CA SER A 62 -39.04 -43.51 -46.92
C SER A 62 -39.35 -42.08 -46.60
N GLN A 63 -39.52 -41.73 -45.30
CA GLN A 63 -39.38 -40.34 -44.93
C GLN A 63 -37.89 -40.07 -44.60
N PRO A 64 -37.20 -39.30 -45.44
CA PRO A 64 -35.87 -38.81 -45.05
C PRO A 64 -36.05 -38.03 -43.75
N LEU A 65 -35.30 -38.43 -42.72
CA LEU A 65 -35.08 -37.54 -41.58
C LEU A 65 -34.80 -36.18 -42.17
N GLN A 66 -35.78 -35.27 -42.08
CA GLN A 66 -35.54 -33.86 -42.36
C GLN A 66 -34.47 -33.50 -41.34
N ALA A 67 -33.21 -33.48 -41.80
CA ALA A 67 -32.16 -32.76 -41.07
C ALA A 67 -32.80 -31.41 -40.78
N MET A 68 -32.96 -31.10 -39.48
CA MET A 68 -33.28 -29.76 -39.05
C MET A 68 -32.23 -28.89 -39.72
N GLN A 69 -32.54 -28.28 -40.83
CA GLN A 69 -31.78 -27.20 -41.37
C GLN A 69 -31.80 -26.17 -40.25
N VAL A 70 -30.68 -26.04 -39.55
CA VAL A 70 -30.38 -24.87 -38.76
C VAL A 70 -30.45 -23.75 -39.79
N GLY A 71 -31.64 -23.11 -39.85
CA GLY A 71 -31.87 -22.01 -40.77
C GLY A 71 -30.71 -21.04 -40.63
N ASP A 72 -30.15 -20.63 -41.75
CA ASP A 72 -29.15 -19.58 -41.78
C ASP A 72 -29.68 -18.42 -40.95
N LEU A 73 -29.22 -18.31 -39.68
CA LEU A 73 -29.47 -17.21 -38.81
C LEU A 73 -28.69 -16.01 -39.36
N ASN A 74 -29.22 -15.52 -40.48
CA ASN A 74 -28.67 -14.33 -41.14
C ASN A 74 -29.02 -13.12 -40.27
N PHE A 75 -28.28 -12.98 -39.12
CA PHE A 75 -28.46 -11.85 -38.28
C PHE A 75 -28.11 -10.60 -39.06
N PRO A 76 -28.97 -9.58 -39.09
CA PRO A 76 -28.69 -8.33 -39.79
C PRO A 76 -27.42 -7.72 -39.25
N PHE A 77 -26.59 -7.15 -40.12
CA PHE A 77 -25.24 -6.63 -39.84
C PHE A 77 -25.20 -5.72 -38.55
N TRP A 78 -26.24 -4.98 -38.27
CA TRP A 78 -26.32 -4.14 -37.08
C TRP A 78 -26.26 -4.92 -35.76
N ILE A 79 -26.72 -6.20 -35.72
CA ILE A 79 -26.61 -7.06 -34.53
C ILE A 79 -25.15 -7.40 -34.24
N TRP A 80 -24.34 -7.63 -35.28
CA TRP A 80 -22.91 -7.86 -35.15
C TRP A 80 -22.19 -6.59 -34.70
N VAL A 81 -22.62 -5.42 -35.16
CA VAL A 81 -22.07 -4.13 -34.72
C VAL A 81 -22.41 -3.88 -33.25
N ILE A 82 -23.66 -4.08 -32.84
CA ILE A 82 -24.06 -3.91 -31.42
C ILE A 82 -23.34 -4.94 -30.56
N GLY A 83 -23.29 -6.20 -30.98
CA GLY A 83 -22.55 -7.26 -30.27
C GLY A 83 -21.06 -6.91 -30.11
N GLY A 84 -20.42 -6.42 -31.17
CA GLY A 84 -19.04 -5.95 -31.14
C GLY A 84 -18.82 -4.77 -30.19
N VAL A 85 -19.72 -3.80 -30.18
CA VAL A 85 -19.67 -2.65 -29.26
C VAL A 85 -19.83 -3.11 -27.81
N VAL A 86 -20.79 -4.00 -27.52
CA VAL A 86 -20.99 -4.56 -26.18
C VAL A 86 -19.75 -5.33 -25.72
N VAL A 87 -19.19 -6.18 -26.55
CA VAL A 87 -17.95 -6.90 -26.28
C VAL A 87 -16.81 -5.93 -26.04
N MET A 88 -16.66 -4.90 -26.86
CA MET A 88 -15.65 -3.85 -26.67
C MET A 88 -15.80 -3.16 -25.30
N PHE A 89 -17.02 -2.77 -24.89
CA PHE A 89 -17.27 -2.16 -23.59
C PHE A 89 -16.97 -3.08 -22.40
N ILE A 90 -17.19 -4.39 -22.55
CA ILE A 90 -16.85 -5.38 -21.53
C ILE A 90 -15.32 -5.54 -21.42
N PHE A 91 -14.58 -5.49 -22.55
CA PHE A 91 -13.13 -5.69 -22.58
C PHE A 91 -12.32 -4.44 -22.31
N LEU A 92 -12.86 -3.23 -22.52
CA LEU A 92 -12.16 -1.97 -22.24
C LEU A 92 -11.57 -1.87 -20.82
N PRO A 93 -12.32 -2.15 -19.73
CA PRO A 93 -11.75 -2.10 -18.38
C PRO A 93 -10.70 -3.20 -18.15
N GLN A 94 -10.83 -4.36 -18.83
CA GLN A 94 -9.85 -5.44 -18.78
C GLN A 94 -8.52 -5.04 -19.43
N LEU A 95 -8.57 -4.24 -20.50
CA LEU A 95 -7.40 -3.74 -21.19
C LEU A 95 -6.53 -2.85 -20.28
N GLY A 96 -7.16 -1.98 -19.47
CA GLY A 96 -6.45 -1.15 -18.48
C GLY A 96 -5.69 -2.01 -17.46
N TRP A 97 -6.30 -3.10 -17.00
CA TRP A 97 -5.65 -4.06 -16.09
C TRP A 97 -4.49 -4.80 -16.76
N ILE A 98 -4.66 -5.24 -18.02
CA ILE A 98 -3.61 -5.92 -18.80
C ILE A 98 -2.43 -4.98 -19.09
N LEU A 99 -2.70 -3.70 -19.37
CA LEU A 99 -1.66 -2.68 -19.61
C LEU A 99 -0.98 -2.19 -18.33
N GLY A 100 -1.44 -2.64 -17.16
CA GLY A 100 -0.90 -2.21 -15.88
C GLY A 100 -1.15 -0.72 -15.63
N LEU A 101 -2.33 -0.23 -16.00
CA LEU A 101 -2.75 1.14 -15.77
C LEU A 101 -3.16 1.32 -14.31
N ILE A 102 -2.50 2.24 -13.63
CA ILE A 102 -2.81 2.66 -12.27
C ILE A 102 -3.11 4.16 -12.27
N VAL A 103 -4.19 4.55 -11.61
CA VAL A 103 -4.55 5.96 -11.40
C VAL A 103 -4.43 6.26 -9.91
N VAL A 104 -3.60 7.24 -9.56
CA VAL A 104 -3.42 7.72 -8.19
C VAL A 104 -4.16 9.05 -8.04
N GLY A 105 -5.00 9.16 -7.00
CA GLY A 105 -5.77 10.37 -6.72
C GLY A 105 -4.89 11.54 -6.26
N GLU A 106 -5.42 12.77 -6.31
CA GLU A 106 -4.68 13.98 -5.94
C GLU A 106 -4.26 14.01 -4.46
N ARG A 107 -5.08 13.42 -3.59
CA ARG A 107 -4.81 13.34 -2.14
C ARG A 107 -4.26 11.98 -1.71
N GLU A 108 -3.67 11.26 -2.66
CA GLU A 108 -3.09 9.94 -2.42
C GLU A 108 -1.63 9.90 -2.88
N VAL A 109 -0.90 8.96 -2.33
CA VAL A 109 0.42 8.54 -2.77
C VAL A 109 0.39 7.04 -3.05
N GLY A 110 0.94 6.61 -4.17
CA GLY A 110 1.03 5.20 -4.51
C GLY A 110 2.31 4.58 -3.99
N ILE A 111 2.22 3.65 -3.04
CA ILE A 111 3.37 2.88 -2.55
C ILE A 111 3.47 1.61 -3.38
N VAL A 112 4.61 1.44 -4.04
CA VAL A 112 4.86 0.34 -4.96
C VAL A 112 5.43 -0.86 -4.20
N VAL A 113 4.79 -2.01 -4.36
CA VAL A 113 5.28 -3.30 -3.86
C VAL A 113 5.56 -4.20 -5.06
N LYS A 114 6.80 -4.58 -5.27
CA LYS A 114 7.19 -5.51 -6.32
C LYS A 114 7.12 -6.94 -5.79
N LYS A 115 6.26 -7.77 -6.36
CA LYS A 115 5.97 -9.12 -5.87
C LYS A 115 7.11 -10.10 -6.16
N PHE A 116 7.77 -9.94 -7.29
CA PHE A 116 8.94 -10.73 -7.67
C PHE A 116 9.91 -9.92 -8.53
N SER A 117 11.19 -10.22 -8.46
CA SER A 117 12.23 -9.56 -9.23
C SER A 117 13.29 -10.56 -9.70
N LEU A 118 13.78 -10.35 -10.91
CA LEU A 118 14.96 -11.07 -11.43
C LEU A 118 16.27 -10.64 -10.75
N ARG A 119 16.24 -9.52 -10.01
CA ARG A 119 17.38 -9.01 -9.23
C ARG A 119 17.49 -9.63 -7.84
N GLY A 120 16.60 -10.57 -7.52
CA GLY A 120 16.57 -11.24 -6.22
C GLY A 120 15.70 -10.52 -5.18
N ASP A 121 15.80 -11.00 -3.96
CA ASP A 121 15.09 -10.50 -2.80
C ASP A 121 15.92 -9.44 -2.06
N LEU A 122 15.28 -8.70 -1.18
CA LEU A 122 15.93 -7.72 -0.32
C LEU A 122 16.95 -8.40 0.61
N PRO A 123 18.11 -7.78 0.85
CA PRO A 123 19.05 -8.22 1.86
C PRO A 123 18.40 -8.27 3.25
N THR A 124 18.86 -9.22 4.09
CA THR A 124 18.35 -9.36 5.45
C THR A 124 18.53 -8.07 6.24
N GLY A 125 17.45 -7.60 6.86
CA GLY A 125 17.43 -6.37 7.65
C GLY A 125 17.00 -5.11 6.91
N GLN A 126 16.80 -5.18 5.59
CA GLN A 126 16.24 -4.10 4.79
C GLN A 126 14.75 -4.34 4.52
N LEU A 127 13.96 -3.27 4.53
CA LEU A 127 12.52 -3.31 4.26
C LEU A 127 12.18 -2.70 2.90
N VAL A 128 13.03 -1.79 2.40
CA VAL A 128 12.78 -0.98 1.22
C VAL A 128 13.83 -1.21 0.15
N ALA A 129 13.38 -1.54 -1.05
CA ALA A 129 14.20 -1.81 -2.23
C ALA A 129 14.63 -0.51 -2.93
N LEU A 130 15.92 -0.41 -3.24
CA LEU A 130 16.51 0.71 -3.98
C LEU A 130 16.73 0.41 -5.46
N ASN A 131 17.10 -0.84 -5.81
CA ASN A 131 17.53 -1.21 -7.15
C ASN A 131 16.50 -2.08 -7.88
N GLY A 132 15.26 -2.11 -7.39
CA GLY A 132 14.17 -2.87 -7.97
C GLY A 132 14.17 -4.35 -7.60
N GLU A 133 14.73 -4.71 -6.44
CA GLU A 133 14.53 -5.99 -5.77
C GLU A 133 13.05 -6.22 -5.46
N ALA A 134 12.65 -7.44 -5.10
CA ALA A 134 11.30 -7.73 -4.64
C ALA A 134 11.04 -7.05 -3.27
N GLY A 135 9.85 -6.55 -3.04
CA GLY A 135 9.47 -5.86 -1.80
C GLY A 135 8.96 -4.44 -2.03
N TYR A 136 8.86 -3.67 -0.95
CA TYR A 136 8.50 -2.27 -1.00
C TYR A 136 9.56 -1.47 -1.76
N GLN A 137 9.15 -0.65 -2.72
CA GLN A 137 10.08 0.19 -3.47
C GLN A 137 10.24 1.55 -2.76
N ALA A 138 11.45 2.11 -2.84
CA ALA A 138 11.72 3.45 -2.29
C ALA A 138 10.92 4.53 -3.02
N ASP A 139 10.79 4.39 -4.33
CA ASP A 139 10.06 5.35 -5.14
C ASP A 139 8.56 5.19 -4.97
N THR A 140 7.87 6.32 -4.84
CA THR A 140 6.41 6.40 -4.74
C THR A 140 5.81 6.93 -6.03
N LEU A 141 4.53 6.65 -6.27
CA LEU A 141 3.79 7.19 -7.39
C LEU A 141 3.08 8.49 -6.98
N SER A 142 3.35 9.55 -7.73
CA SER A 142 2.63 10.82 -7.63
C SER A 142 1.20 10.70 -8.15
N PRO A 143 0.31 11.67 -7.86
CA PRO A 143 -1.00 11.73 -8.48
C PRO A 143 -0.92 11.72 -10.01
N GLY A 144 -1.85 11.00 -10.64
CA GLY A 144 -1.93 10.88 -12.08
C GLY A 144 -2.03 9.45 -12.60
N TRP A 145 -1.81 9.31 -13.89
CA TRP A 145 -1.89 8.06 -14.63
C TRP A 145 -0.51 7.43 -14.76
N HIS A 146 -0.38 6.17 -14.34
CA HIS A 146 0.87 5.41 -14.40
C HIS A 146 0.62 4.13 -15.18
N PHE A 147 1.54 3.81 -16.10
CA PHE A 147 1.49 2.63 -16.94
C PHE A 147 2.59 1.64 -16.57
N SER A 148 2.47 0.41 -17.07
CA SER A 148 3.46 -0.67 -16.88
C SER A 148 3.55 -1.22 -15.44
N TYR A 149 2.58 -0.94 -14.59
CA TYR A 149 2.47 -1.55 -13.26
C TYR A 149 1.58 -2.80 -13.33
N PHE A 150 2.06 -3.83 -13.98
CA PHE A 150 1.31 -5.07 -14.19
C PHE A 150 0.92 -5.72 -12.86
N PRO A 151 -0.37 -6.06 -12.65
CA PRO A 151 -0.88 -6.57 -11.37
C PRO A 151 -0.27 -7.90 -10.91
N TRP A 152 0.24 -8.71 -11.84
CA TRP A 152 0.97 -9.93 -11.50
C TRP A 152 2.36 -9.66 -10.92
N GLN A 153 3.00 -8.55 -11.29
CA GLN A 153 4.34 -8.17 -10.84
C GLN A 153 4.32 -7.13 -9.72
N TYR A 154 3.36 -6.20 -9.77
CA TYR A 154 3.29 -5.08 -8.83
C TYR A 154 1.98 -5.10 -8.06
N GLY A 155 2.04 -4.72 -6.79
CA GLY A 155 0.92 -4.30 -5.97
C GLY A 155 1.09 -2.81 -5.66
N ILE A 156 0.06 -2.02 -5.88
CA ILE A 156 0.08 -0.61 -5.52
C ILE A 156 -0.84 -0.40 -4.33
N ARG A 157 -0.27 0.10 -3.22
CA ARG A 157 -1.02 0.54 -2.06
C ARG A 157 -1.21 2.04 -2.14
N LYS A 158 -2.44 2.50 -2.20
CA LYS A 158 -2.77 3.92 -2.17
C LYS A 158 -2.97 4.34 -0.74
N GLU A 159 -2.18 5.31 -0.31
CA GLU A 159 -2.22 5.88 1.05
C GLU A 159 -2.57 7.37 0.94
N SER A 160 -3.30 7.88 1.92
CA SER A 160 -3.62 9.31 1.97
C SER A 160 -2.37 10.13 2.25
N VAL A 161 -2.29 11.33 1.67
CA VAL A 161 -1.24 12.30 2.02
C VAL A 161 -1.28 12.65 3.50
N ILE A 162 -0.12 12.88 4.09
CA ILE A 162 0.00 13.33 5.48
C ILE A 162 -0.24 14.85 5.53
N VAL A 163 -1.18 15.27 6.36
CA VAL A 163 -1.48 16.69 6.57
C VAL A 163 -1.11 17.06 8.01
N ILE A 164 -0.26 18.06 8.15
CA ILE A 164 0.12 18.64 9.44
C ILE A 164 -0.54 20.01 9.52
N PRO A 165 -1.43 20.24 10.50
CA PRO A 165 -2.11 21.52 10.67
C PRO A 165 -1.15 22.64 11.06
N GLN A 166 -1.58 23.89 10.86
CA GLN A 166 -0.84 25.05 11.38
C GLN A 166 -0.78 25.02 12.91
N GLY A 167 0.36 25.38 13.46
CA GLY A 167 0.61 25.32 14.90
C GLY A 167 0.97 23.94 15.44
N GLU A 168 1.18 22.94 14.55
CA GLU A 168 1.60 21.60 14.91
C GLU A 168 2.87 21.19 14.15
N ILE A 169 3.55 20.18 14.69
CA ILE A 169 4.72 19.54 14.07
C ILE A 169 4.46 18.06 13.89
N GLY A 170 5.13 17.47 12.90
CA GLY A 170 5.19 16.03 12.70
C GLY A 170 6.56 15.48 13.04
N LEU A 171 6.61 14.39 13.81
CA LEU A 171 7.83 13.64 14.06
C LEU A 171 7.95 12.49 13.10
N ILE A 172 9.19 12.19 12.69
CA ILE A 172 9.47 11.15 11.72
C ILE A 172 10.19 9.98 12.40
N ILE A 173 9.71 8.78 12.15
CA ILE A 173 10.37 7.53 12.54
C ILE A 173 10.68 6.76 11.25
N ALA A 174 11.96 6.54 10.96
CA ALA A 174 12.37 5.71 9.84
C ALA A 174 12.37 4.23 10.25
N ASN A 175 11.67 3.41 9.48
CA ASN A 175 11.56 1.96 9.71
C ASN A 175 12.73 1.18 9.12
N ASP A 176 13.50 1.81 8.22
CA ASP A 176 14.67 1.23 7.55
C ASP A 176 15.81 2.26 7.48
N GLY A 177 17.02 1.77 7.29
CA GLY A 177 18.24 2.59 7.24
C GLY A 177 19.37 2.00 8.07
N LYS A 178 20.45 2.75 8.22
CA LYS A 178 21.60 2.37 9.05
C LYS A 178 21.23 2.43 10.53
N SER A 179 21.90 1.67 11.35
CA SER A 179 21.74 1.76 12.81
C SER A 179 22.25 3.12 13.30
N ILE A 180 21.51 3.76 14.23
CA ILE A 180 21.99 4.95 14.93
C ILE A 180 23.17 4.54 15.82
N PRO A 181 24.29 5.30 15.83
CA PRO A 181 25.38 5.06 16.76
C PRO A 181 24.92 5.15 18.22
N PRO A 182 25.57 4.40 19.15
CA PRO A 182 25.09 4.27 20.53
C PRO A 182 25.22 5.58 21.36
N ASP A 183 26.00 6.53 20.88
CA ASP A 183 26.18 7.85 21.46
C ASP A 183 25.04 8.83 21.13
N ARG A 184 24.19 8.50 20.17
CA ARG A 184 23.05 9.31 19.73
C ARG A 184 21.72 8.59 19.88
N ILE A 185 20.68 9.36 20.08
CA ILE A 185 19.30 8.87 20.21
C ILE A 185 18.51 9.11 18.93
N LEU A 186 18.84 10.18 18.20
CA LEU A 186 18.14 10.61 17.00
C LEU A 186 19.00 10.37 15.75
N GLY A 187 18.33 9.96 14.67
CA GLY A 187 18.94 9.82 13.35
C GLY A 187 19.33 11.18 12.78
N LYS A 188 20.46 11.20 12.07
CA LYS A 188 20.95 12.43 11.43
C LYS A 188 20.00 12.93 10.36
N THR A 189 19.95 14.25 10.18
CA THR A 189 19.17 14.85 9.10
C THR A 189 19.84 14.61 7.74
N ILE A 190 19.06 14.07 6.79
CA ILE A 190 19.45 13.87 5.39
C ILE A 190 18.58 14.80 4.54
N PRO A 191 19.17 15.55 3.59
CA PRO A 191 18.38 16.28 2.60
C PRO A 191 17.62 15.29 1.70
N CYS A 192 16.30 15.21 1.84
CA CYS A 192 15.44 14.28 1.13
C CYS A 192 14.02 14.84 0.91
N ASP A 193 13.95 16.12 0.57
CA ASP A 193 12.69 16.84 0.31
C ASP A 193 11.66 16.65 1.44
N ASN A 194 12.01 17.05 2.66
CA ASN A 194 11.17 16.84 3.84
C ASN A 194 10.66 15.42 3.97
N PHE A 195 11.53 14.43 3.80
CA PHE A 195 11.24 12.98 3.85
C PHE A 195 10.29 12.46 2.76
N GLN A 196 9.97 13.25 1.75
CA GLN A 196 9.15 12.80 0.61
C GLN A 196 9.97 11.93 -0.35
N ASN A 197 11.29 12.13 -0.43
CA ASN A 197 12.19 11.32 -1.26
C ASN A 197 12.88 10.22 -0.42
N ALA A 198 12.22 9.07 -0.32
CA ALA A 198 12.73 7.92 0.42
C ALA A 198 14.03 7.34 -0.15
N ARG A 199 14.23 7.45 -1.47
CA ARG A 199 15.45 7.01 -2.14
C ARG A 199 16.65 7.84 -1.72
N GLU A 200 16.53 9.17 -1.76
CA GLU A 200 17.61 10.08 -1.33
C GLU A 200 17.93 9.90 0.16
N PHE A 201 16.93 9.67 1.00
CA PHE A 201 17.14 9.36 2.41
C PHE A 201 18.04 8.14 2.58
N LEU A 202 17.69 7.00 1.95
CA LEU A 202 18.45 5.76 2.09
C LEU A 202 19.85 5.85 1.46
N LEU A 203 19.98 6.45 0.27
CA LEU A 203 21.27 6.65 -0.41
C LEU A 203 22.18 7.62 0.36
N GLY A 204 21.60 8.67 0.98
CA GLY A 204 22.32 9.60 1.86
C GLY A 204 22.79 8.97 3.19
N GLY A 205 22.48 7.69 3.38
CA GLY A 205 22.83 6.96 4.60
C GLY A 205 21.93 7.32 5.78
N GLY A 206 20.63 7.47 5.50
CA GLY A 206 19.60 7.65 6.51
C GLY A 206 19.66 6.58 7.60
N GLU A 207 19.32 6.95 8.79
CA GLU A 207 19.42 6.11 9.98
C GLU A 207 18.03 5.68 10.44
N LYS A 208 17.90 4.39 10.84
CA LYS A 208 16.64 3.82 11.32
C LYS A 208 16.32 4.32 12.72
N GLY A 209 15.08 4.73 12.96
CA GLY A 209 14.60 5.22 14.25
C GLY A 209 14.05 6.64 14.17
N ARG A 210 13.91 7.29 15.31
CA ARG A 210 13.45 8.68 15.39
C ARG A 210 14.45 9.61 14.72
N GLN A 211 13.93 10.51 13.89
CA GLN A 211 14.76 11.45 13.15
C GLN A 211 14.88 12.79 13.89
N LEU A 212 16.03 13.44 13.75
CA LEU A 212 16.25 14.80 14.27
C LEU A 212 15.43 15.83 13.49
N GLY A 213 15.20 15.59 12.19
CA GLY A 213 14.38 16.46 11.36
C GLY A 213 12.91 16.42 11.75
N LEU A 214 12.27 17.59 11.72
CA LEU A 214 10.84 17.76 11.99
C LEU A 214 10.11 18.15 10.72
N MET A 215 8.83 17.79 10.63
CA MET A 215 7.93 18.27 9.60
C MET A 215 7.08 19.41 10.16
N THR A 216 7.04 20.53 9.47
CA THR A 216 6.20 21.68 9.80
C THR A 216 4.81 21.57 9.21
N ALA A 217 3.95 22.56 9.43
CA ALA A 217 2.61 22.60 8.82
C ALA A 217 2.69 22.48 7.29
N GLY A 218 1.89 21.58 6.72
CA GLY A 218 1.90 21.31 5.29
C GLY A 218 1.25 20.01 4.91
N THR A 219 1.30 19.69 3.62
CA THR A 219 0.81 18.41 3.05
C THR A 219 1.96 17.68 2.39
N TYR A 220 2.17 16.44 2.78
CA TYR A 220 3.35 15.65 2.41
C TYR A 220 2.95 14.30 1.83
N ARG A 221 3.67 13.88 0.78
CA ARG A 221 3.53 12.57 0.13
C ARG A 221 4.64 11.65 0.61
N ILE A 222 4.35 10.92 1.67
CA ILE A 222 5.35 10.12 2.38
C ILE A 222 5.25 8.64 1.99
N ASN A 223 6.39 8.01 1.82
CA ASN A 223 6.46 6.55 1.72
C ASN A 223 6.26 5.92 3.11
N THR A 224 5.02 5.50 3.42
CA THR A 224 4.65 4.93 4.72
C THR A 224 5.26 3.54 4.96
N ALA A 225 5.84 2.90 3.94
CA ALA A 225 6.64 1.69 4.14
C ALA A 225 7.99 2.00 4.81
N LEU A 226 8.58 3.16 4.48
CA LEU A 226 9.85 3.62 5.06
C LEU A 226 9.64 4.46 6.31
N PHE A 227 8.66 5.38 6.31
CA PHE A 227 8.48 6.35 7.36
C PHE A 227 7.13 6.19 8.09
N THR A 228 7.17 6.25 9.39
CA THR A 228 6.00 6.47 10.24
C THR A 228 6.00 7.92 10.70
N ILE A 229 4.93 8.64 10.39
CA ILE A 229 4.79 10.05 10.80
C ILE A 229 3.88 10.11 12.02
N VAL A 230 4.40 10.70 13.10
CA VAL A 230 3.65 10.96 14.31
C VAL A 230 3.11 12.39 14.26
N THR A 231 1.80 12.50 14.23
CA THR A 231 1.05 13.77 14.25
C THR A 231 0.17 13.82 15.49
N SER A 232 -0.43 14.94 15.80
CA SER A 232 -1.38 15.08 16.91
C SER A 232 -2.53 14.06 16.85
N ALA A 233 -2.93 13.66 15.63
CA ALA A 233 -4.01 12.69 15.43
C ALA A 233 -3.66 11.25 15.87
N ASN A 234 -2.39 10.85 15.80
CA ASN A 234 -1.91 9.50 16.13
C ASN A 234 -0.86 9.46 17.25
N ALA A 235 -0.62 10.59 17.92
CA ALA A 235 0.36 10.72 19.00
C ALA A 235 0.18 9.68 20.10
N ALA A 236 -1.04 9.49 20.57
CA ALA A 236 -1.37 8.54 21.64
C ALA A 236 -1.01 7.08 21.29
N GLN A 237 -1.12 6.68 20.02
CA GLN A 237 -0.74 5.36 19.54
C GLN A 237 0.78 5.15 19.56
N ASN A 238 1.55 6.24 19.51
CA ASN A 238 3.02 6.27 19.55
C ASN A 238 3.57 6.63 20.94
N GLY A 239 2.72 6.62 21.97
CA GLY A 239 3.11 6.86 23.36
C GLY A 239 3.42 8.33 23.68
N MET A 240 2.85 9.26 22.90
CA MET A 240 3.03 10.70 23.05
C MET A 240 1.71 11.40 23.32
N SER A 241 1.77 12.55 24.00
CA SER A 241 0.60 13.43 24.14
C SER A 241 0.44 14.29 22.87
N PRO A 242 -0.78 14.49 22.36
CA PRO A 242 -1.04 15.42 21.26
C PRO A 242 -0.55 16.87 21.56
N ALA A 243 -0.48 17.25 22.83
CA ALA A 243 0.01 18.55 23.26
C ALA A 243 1.52 18.73 23.00
N GLU A 244 2.29 17.64 23.02
CA GLU A 244 3.75 17.66 22.76
C GLU A 244 4.10 17.96 21.31
N LEU A 245 3.13 17.81 20.40
CA LEU A 245 3.30 18.07 18.96
C LEU A 245 2.76 19.44 18.53
N LYS A 246 2.38 20.28 19.49
CA LYS A 246 1.98 21.66 19.24
C LYS A 246 3.15 22.60 19.41
N LEU A 247 3.16 23.65 18.60
CA LEU A 247 4.08 24.76 18.80
C LEU A 247 3.84 25.38 20.17
N TYR A 248 4.91 25.53 20.95
CA TYR A 248 4.83 26.10 22.27
C TYR A 248 5.16 27.59 22.19
N SER A 249 4.29 28.42 22.75
CA SER A 249 4.50 29.87 22.90
C SER A 249 4.72 30.19 24.38
N VAL A 250 5.79 30.92 24.66
CA VAL A 250 6.12 31.36 26.03
C VAL A 250 5.34 32.60 26.36
N ALA A 251 4.48 32.54 27.38
CA ALA A 251 3.66 33.67 27.80
C ALA A 251 4.56 34.87 28.30
N THR A 252 4.02 36.07 28.19
CA THR A 252 4.75 37.36 28.40
C THR A 252 5.47 37.49 29.74
N GLU A 253 4.99 36.79 30.79
CA GLU A 253 5.58 36.85 32.15
C GLU A 253 6.37 35.59 32.50
N LYS A 254 6.68 34.76 31.50
CA LYS A 254 7.36 33.46 31.68
C LYS A 254 8.64 33.39 30.85
N VAL A 255 9.53 32.51 31.26
CA VAL A 255 10.70 32.09 30.49
C VAL A 255 10.61 30.58 30.24
N GLY A 256 11.01 30.15 29.07
CA GLY A 256 11.08 28.74 28.73
C GLY A 256 12.44 28.18 29.13
N ILE A 257 12.45 27.13 29.97
CA ILE A 257 13.66 26.38 30.31
C ILE A 257 13.76 25.20 29.36
N VAL A 258 14.92 25.03 28.71
CA VAL A 258 15.13 23.98 27.71
C VAL A 258 15.98 22.86 28.30
N THR A 259 15.54 21.63 28.07
CA THR A 259 16.33 20.42 28.34
C THR A 259 16.51 19.65 27.05
N ALA A 260 17.74 19.54 26.57
CA ALA A 260 18.05 18.76 25.37
C ALA A 260 18.15 17.28 25.72
N LEU A 261 17.46 16.43 24.93
CA LEU A 261 17.46 14.98 25.12
C LEU A 261 18.60 14.28 24.39
N ASP A 262 19.18 14.93 23.37
CA ASP A 262 20.30 14.43 22.57
C ASP A 262 21.42 15.47 22.53
N GLY A 263 22.62 15.02 22.22
CA GLY A 263 23.83 15.84 22.20
C GLY A 263 24.98 15.25 22.99
N ILE A 264 26.08 15.96 23.07
CA ILE A 264 27.27 15.57 23.85
C ILE A 264 26.91 15.62 25.34
N PRO A 265 27.29 14.63 26.16
CA PRO A 265 27.08 14.71 27.62
C PRO A 265 27.70 15.95 28.21
N ILE A 266 27.01 16.60 29.16
CA ILE A 266 27.55 17.70 29.94
C ILE A 266 28.75 17.21 30.75
N GLU A 267 29.82 18.01 30.81
CA GLU A 267 31.02 17.68 31.58
C GLU A 267 30.74 17.56 33.09
N ALA A 268 31.49 16.70 33.76
CA ALA A 268 31.33 16.49 35.19
C ALA A 268 31.61 17.81 35.96
N GLY A 269 30.62 18.25 36.73
CA GLY A 269 30.67 19.50 37.49
C GLY A 269 29.96 20.70 36.86
N ALA A 270 29.60 20.64 35.60
CA ALA A 270 28.74 21.64 34.96
C ALA A 270 27.27 21.31 35.18
N ILE A 271 26.44 22.31 35.42
CA ILE A 271 24.99 22.18 35.70
C ILE A 271 24.16 22.29 34.41
N ALA A 272 24.62 23.09 33.46
CA ALA A 272 23.91 23.40 32.23
C ALA A 272 24.85 23.40 31.02
N GLY A 273 24.32 23.12 29.85
CA GLY A 273 25.03 23.24 28.59
C GLY A 273 25.24 24.70 28.20
N ALA A 274 26.43 25.00 27.69
CA ALA A 274 26.79 26.36 27.25
C ALA A 274 25.89 26.83 26.08
N ILE A 275 25.80 28.16 25.93
CA ILE A 275 25.03 28.79 24.87
C ILE A 275 25.67 28.49 23.51
N ILE A 276 24.87 27.95 22.59
CA ILE A 276 25.24 27.66 21.20
C ILE A 276 24.62 28.75 20.32
N PRO A 277 25.35 29.38 19.42
CA PRO A 277 24.76 30.30 18.45
C PRO A 277 24.04 29.61 17.29
N GLU A 278 23.24 30.36 16.54
CA GLU A 278 22.70 30.00 15.23
C GLU A 278 21.64 28.87 15.19
N HIS A 279 21.14 28.42 16.33
CA HIS A 279 20.10 27.36 16.36
C HIS A 279 18.65 27.89 16.46
N ASP A 280 18.45 29.19 16.24
CA ASP A 280 17.13 29.86 16.22
C ASP A 280 16.28 29.53 17.47
N ASN A 281 16.78 29.87 18.65
CA ASN A 281 16.11 29.58 19.93
C ASN A 281 15.64 28.14 20.07
N PHE A 282 16.49 27.17 19.75
CA PHE A 282 16.23 25.73 19.75
C PHE A 282 15.21 25.24 18.71
N GLN A 283 14.79 26.09 17.76
CA GLN A 283 13.92 25.66 16.66
C GLN A 283 14.67 24.83 15.62
N ASN A 284 15.97 25.05 15.47
CA ASN A 284 16.83 24.26 14.58
C ASN A 284 17.71 23.29 15.37
N ALA A 285 17.17 22.12 15.69
CA ALA A 285 17.87 21.09 16.44
C ALA A 285 19.14 20.58 15.71
N GLN A 286 19.19 20.62 14.37
CA GLN A 286 20.35 20.21 13.59
C GLN A 286 21.53 21.17 13.80
N LEU A 287 21.29 22.50 13.79
CA LEU A 287 22.33 23.47 14.04
C LEU A 287 22.79 23.42 15.50
N PHE A 288 21.86 23.20 16.44
CA PHE A 288 22.20 22.97 17.84
C PHE A 288 23.20 21.82 18.02
N ILE A 289 22.90 20.63 17.47
CA ILE A 289 23.77 19.47 17.57
C ILE A 289 25.10 19.69 16.84
N LYS A 290 25.09 20.28 15.63
CA LYS A 290 26.32 20.62 14.88
C LYS A 290 27.20 21.60 15.59
N GLY A 291 26.60 22.55 16.30
CA GLY A 291 27.32 23.57 17.11
C GLY A 291 27.93 23.00 18.39
N GLY A 292 27.80 21.69 18.63
CA GLY A 292 28.31 21.06 19.85
C GLY A 292 27.32 21.07 21.00
N GLY A 293 26.03 21.15 20.72
CA GLY A 293 24.95 21.15 21.72
C GLY A 293 25.07 20.01 22.72
N LEU A 294 24.94 20.37 24.01
CA LEU A 294 25.10 19.44 25.12
C LEU A 294 23.73 18.86 25.53
N ARG A 295 23.70 17.57 25.87
CA ARG A 295 22.51 16.91 26.39
C ARG A 295 22.28 17.25 27.84
N GLY A 296 21.07 17.71 28.19
CA GLY A 296 20.69 18.10 29.55
C GLY A 296 20.11 19.53 29.59
N LEU A 297 20.10 20.11 30.78
CA LEU A 297 19.64 21.49 30.99
C LEU A 297 20.49 22.46 30.17
N GLN A 298 19.86 23.47 29.56
CA GLN A 298 20.56 24.48 28.78
C GLN A 298 20.61 25.81 29.56
N GLU A 299 21.75 26.52 29.47
CA GLU A 299 21.90 27.82 30.05
C GLU A 299 21.01 28.86 29.35
N GLN A 300 20.89 28.75 28.04
CA GLN A 300 20.04 29.63 27.25
C GLN A 300 18.55 29.32 27.52
N VAL A 301 17.82 30.36 27.90
CA VAL A 301 16.36 30.31 28.09
C VAL A 301 15.64 30.89 26.88
N ILE A 302 14.42 30.45 26.66
CA ILE A 302 13.51 31.00 25.64
C ILE A 302 12.73 32.13 26.30
N LEU A 303 12.86 33.34 25.78
CA LEU A 303 12.08 34.49 26.20
C LEU A 303 10.66 34.44 25.66
N SER A 304 9.76 35.24 26.24
CA SER A 304 8.38 35.39 25.78
C SER A 304 8.33 35.87 24.32
N GLY A 305 7.47 35.27 23.50
CA GLY A 305 7.26 35.59 22.09
C GLY A 305 6.30 34.65 21.39
#